data_e90c890ca2b547179f706c82dbbceea5
#
_entry.id   e90c890ca2b547179f706c82dbbceea5
#
_cell.length_a   1.000
_cell.length_b   1.000
_cell.length_c   1.000
_cell.angle_alpha   90.00
_cell.angle_beta   90.00
_cell.angle_gamma   90.00
#
_symmetry.space_group_name_H-M   'P 1'
#
loop_
_entity.id
_entity.type
_entity.pdbx_description
1 polymer ?
#
loop_
_entity_poly.entity_id
_entity_poly.type
_entity_poly.pdbx_seq_one_letter_code
_entity_poly.pdbx_strand_id
1 'polypeptide(L)'
;MKNQQVRELTVMAVIAALYVALCYAFAFMSYGLIQFRVAEILLILTFYNKKYCAAVILGTFIANMLNGPYDMLLGTLATVLVLLIVLLIKNGTVKKIIIAPAAAVINGVVIGLMLYYIFEIPEALLVCMIDVAIGEFAVVLLGVLIFAGIEKTNPKVIDIIKSIGANIRRPQNKI
;
A
#
# COMPACT_ATOMS: atom_id res chain seq x y z
N MET A 1 3.65 4.77 -28.66
CA MET A 1 4.02 3.70 -27.71
C MET A 1 5.08 4.18 -26.70
N LYS A 2 6.22 4.70 -27.11
CA LYS A 2 7.33 5.15 -26.21
C LYS A 2 6.89 6.18 -25.16
N ASN A 3 6.12 7.19 -25.53
CA ASN A 3 5.65 8.25 -24.61
C ASN A 3 4.67 7.72 -23.54
N GLN A 4 3.92 6.66 -23.81
CA GLN A 4 3.00 6.07 -22.86
C GLN A 4 3.74 5.26 -21.79
N GLN A 5 4.73 4.47 -22.21
CA GLN A 5 5.57 3.71 -21.27
C GLN A 5 6.34 4.65 -20.32
N VAL A 6 6.88 5.75 -20.85
CA VAL A 6 7.57 6.77 -20.04
C VAL A 6 6.60 7.36 -19.00
N ARG A 7 5.38 7.74 -19.42
CA ARG A 7 4.36 8.26 -18.49
C ARG A 7 3.99 7.26 -17.39
N GLU A 8 3.82 5.98 -17.73
CA GLU A 8 3.53 4.93 -16.75
C GLU A 8 4.67 4.80 -15.74
N LEU A 9 5.91 4.70 -16.20
CA LEU A 9 7.09 4.61 -15.33
C LEU A 9 7.22 5.84 -14.43
N THR A 10 6.99 7.03 -14.97
CA THR A 10 7.03 8.28 -14.19
C THR A 10 6.00 8.24 -13.05
N VAL A 11 4.77 7.84 -13.33
CA VAL A 11 3.72 7.77 -12.30
C VAL A 11 4.05 6.71 -11.26
N MET A 12 4.54 5.53 -11.66
CA MET A 12 4.96 4.50 -10.72
C MET A 12 6.11 4.97 -9.83
N ALA A 13 7.09 5.68 -10.40
CA ALA A 13 8.19 6.28 -9.65
C ALA A 13 7.69 7.34 -8.64
N VAL A 14 6.74 8.18 -9.04
CA VAL A 14 6.11 9.18 -8.15
C VAL A 14 5.35 8.50 -7.00
N ILE A 15 4.60 7.42 -7.27
CA ILE A 15 3.89 6.68 -6.21
C ILE A 15 4.90 6.06 -5.23
N ALA A 16 5.97 5.44 -5.73
CA ALA A 16 7.01 4.86 -4.88
C ALA A 16 7.71 5.95 -4.04
N ALA A 17 8.06 7.09 -4.65
CA ALA A 17 8.66 8.22 -3.95
C ALA A 17 7.71 8.82 -2.90
N LEU A 18 6.42 8.93 -3.21
CA LEU A 18 5.41 9.40 -2.26
C LEU A 18 5.27 8.44 -1.08
N TYR A 19 5.29 7.12 -1.32
CA TYR A 19 5.28 6.12 -0.26
C TYR A 19 6.47 6.33 0.69
N VAL A 20 7.68 6.44 0.15
CA VAL A 20 8.90 6.70 0.92
C VAL A 20 8.78 8.02 1.70
N ALA A 21 8.36 9.09 1.04
CA ALA A 21 8.22 10.41 1.66
C ALA A 21 7.21 10.39 2.83
N LEU A 22 6.08 9.68 2.68
CA LEU A 22 5.11 9.52 3.77
C LEU A 22 5.68 8.71 4.94
N CYS A 23 6.42 7.63 4.68
CA CYS A 23 7.08 6.87 5.74
C CYS A 23 8.05 7.75 6.55
N TYR A 24 8.82 8.61 5.89
CA TYR A 24 9.76 9.49 6.58
C TYR A 24 9.11 10.69 7.25
N ALA A 25 8.15 11.33 6.59
CA ALA A 25 7.42 12.45 7.17
C ALA A 25 6.71 12.06 8.49
N PHE A 26 6.26 10.81 8.58
CA PHE A 26 5.58 10.24 9.74
C PHE A 26 6.40 9.13 10.41
N ALA A 27 7.73 9.21 10.36
CA ALA A 27 8.62 8.16 10.86
C ALA A 27 8.36 7.81 12.34
N PHE A 28 8.09 8.83 13.18
CA PHE A 28 7.77 8.64 14.60
C PHE A 28 6.50 7.81 14.86
N MET A 29 5.57 7.74 13.87
CA MET A 29 4.38 6.91 13.94
C MET A 29 4.56 5.59 13.18
N SER A 30 5.38 5.58 12.13
CA SER A 30 5.53 4.45 11.22
C SER A 30 6.40 3.32 11.79
N TYR A 31 7.25 3.62 12.78
CA TYR A 31 8.27 2.70 13.31
C TYR A 31 8.22 2.56 14.84
N GLY A 32 7.09 2.92 15.46
CA GLY A 32 6.83 2.68 16.89
C GLY A 32 6.26 1.28 17.15
N LEU A 33 5.93 1.00 18.42
CA LEU A 33 5.22 -0.24 18.81
C LEU A 33 3.87 -0.33 18.13
N ILE A 34 3.07 0.73 18.19
CA ILE A 34 1.85 0.85 17.39
C ILE A 34 2.26 1.49 16.06
N GLN A 35 2.38 0.68 15.02
CA GLN A 35 2.86 1.14 13.71
C GLN A 35 1.73 1.75 12.88
N PHE A 36 1.56 3.06 12.95
CA PHE A 36 0.68 3.80 12.02
C PHE A 36 1.45 4.15 10.74
N ARG A 37 1.59 3.21 9.83
CA ARG A 37 2.32 3.41 8.58
C ARG A 37 1.44 4.15 7.56
N VAL A 38 1.39 5.50 7.65
CA VAL A 38 0.52 6.36 6.83
C VAL A 38 0.63 6.08 5.33
N ALA A 39 1.80 5.66 4.86
CA ALA A 39 2.04 5.30 3.47
C ALA A 39 1.16 4.13 2.96
N GLU A 40 0.66 3.26 3.85
CA GLU A 40 -0.22 2.13 3.48
C GLU A 40 -1.59 2.57 2.91
N ILE A 41 -1.97 3.84 3.08
CA ILE A 41 -3.09 4.45 2.36
C ILE A 41 -2.95 4.26 0.84
N LEU A 42 -1.72 4.25 0.32
CA LEU A 42 -1.43 4.08 -1.10
C LEU A 42 -1.72 2.67 -1.65
N LEU A 43 -1.90 1.67 -0.77
CA LEU A 43 -2.39 0.33 -1.17
C LEU A 43 -3.69 0.42 -1.97
N ILE A 44 -4.55 1.38 -1.65
CA ILE A 44 -5.85 1.55 -2.30
C ILE A 44 -5.72 1.89 -3.79
N LEU A 45 -4.62 2.53 -4.21
CA LEU A 45 -4.36 2.80 -5.62
C LEU A 45 -4.32 1.52 -6.47
N THR A 46 -3.92 0.40 -5.88
CA THR A 46 -3.83 -0.89 -6.55
C THR A 46 -5.19 -1.47 -6.96
N PHE A 47 -6.30 -0.98 -6.36
CA PHE A 47 -7.67 -1.36 -6.78
C PHE A 47 -8.01 -0.83 -8.15
N TYR A 48 -7.47 0.33 -8.49
CA TYR A 48 -7.76 1.04 -9.74
C TYR A 48 -6.82 0.61 -10.87
N ASN A 49 -5.57 0.27 -10.54
CA ASN A 49 -4.60 -0.19 -11.53
C ASN A 49 -3.57 -1.14 -10.91
N LYS A 50 -3.55 -2.40 -11.40
CA LYS A 50 -2.65 -3.45 -10.92
C LYS A 50 -1.16 -3.11 -11.05
N LYS A 51 -0.78 -2.24 -11.98
CA LYS A 51 0.61 -1.79 -12.16
C LYS A 51 1.14 -1.05 -10.94
N TYR A 52 0.26 -0.42 -10.16
CA TYR A 52 0.65 0.27 -8.93
C TYR A 52 1.12 -0.67 -7.82
N CYS A 53 0.82 -1.98 -7.91
CA CYS A 53 1.40 -2.96 -6.98
C CYS A 53 2.93 -2.90 -6.99
N ALA A 54 3.55 -2.84 -8.18
CA ALA A 54 5.01 -2.75 -8.28
C ALA A 54 5.56 -1.43 -7.69
N ALA A 55 4.83 -0.33 -7.87
CA ALA A 55 5.22 0.97 -7.30
C ALA A 55 5.14 0.96 -5.76
N VAL A 56 4.08 0.38 -5.18
CA VAL A 56 3.91 0.25 -3.73
C VAL A 56 4.97 -0.68 -3.15
N ILE A 57 5.21 -1.85 -3.77
CA ILE A 57 6.27 -2.78 -3.33
C ILE A 57 7.64 -2.10 -3.34
N LEU A 58 7.98 -1.39 -4.41
CA LEU A 58 9.24 -0.67 -4.51
C LEU A 58 9.35 0.43 -3.44
N GLY A 59 8.27 1.18 -3.22
CA GLY A 59 8.20 2.21 -2.19
C GLY A 59 8.39 1.64 -0.79
N THR A 60 7.70 0.53 -0.47
CA THR A 60 7.85 -0.18 0.81
C THR A 60 9.28 -0.69 0.99
N PHE A 61 9.85 -1.32 -0.04
CA PHE A 61 11.21 -1.84 0.00
C PHE A 61 12.23 -0.74 0.32
N ILE A 62 12.17 0.40 -0.40
CA ILE A 62 13.08 1.53 -0.17
C ILE A 62 12.84 2.16 1.20
N ALA A 63 11.58 2.34 1.62
CA ALA A 63 11.26 2.92 2.92
C ALA A 63 11.82 2.07 4.07
N ASN A 64 11.73 0.75 3.96
CA ASN A 64 12.19 -0.17 4.99
C ASN A 64 13.71 -0.38 5.00
N MET A 65 14.44 -0.04 3.91
CA MET A 65 15.91 -0.16 3.86
C MET A 65 16.60 0.58 5.02
N LEU A 66 16.08 1.72 5.44
CA LEU A 66 16.72 2.51 6.52
C LEU A 66 16.49 1.94 7.92
N ASN A 67 15.52 1.04 8.08
CA ASN A 67 15.28 0.37 9.37
C ASN A 67 16.05 -0.95 9.50
N GLY A 68 16.79 -1.31 8.47
CA GLY A 68 17.63 -2.50 8.47
C GLY A 68 17.12 -3.63 7.57
N PRO A 69 17.95 -4.67 7.39
CA PRO A 69 17.68 -5.72 6.41
C PRO A 69 16.45 -6.56 6.74
N TYR A 70 16.14 -6.76 8.01
CA TYR A 70 14.97 -7.54 8.41
C TYR A 70 13.66 -6.81 8.10
N ASP A 71 13.57 -5.52 8.41
CA ASP A 71 12.39 -4.71 8.08
C ASP A 71 12.24 -4.58 6.56
N MET A 72 13.35 -4.39 5.84
CA MET A 72 13.36 -4.36 4.38
C MET A 72 12.75 -5.63 3.77
N LEU A 73 13.15 -6.81 4.26
CA LEU A 73 12.67 -8.09 3.71
C LEU A 73 11.28 -8.45 4.22
N LEU A 74 11.07 -8.47 5.53
CA LEU A 74 9.81 -8.94 6.13
C LEU A 74 8.68 -7.94 5.94
N GLY A 75 8.95 -6.64 6.07
CA GLY A 75 7.96 -5.60 5.82
C GLY A 75 7.53 -5.56 4.35
N THR A 76 8.49 -5.73 3.42
CA THR A 76 8.13 -5.84 1.99
C THR A 76 7.37 -7.13 1.70
N LEU A 77 7.74 -8.25 2.32
CA LEU A 77 7.01 -9.52 2.19
C LEU A 77 5.56 -9.38 2.66
N ALA A 78 5.34 -8.73 3.80
CA ALA A 78 3.98 -8.48 4.32
C ALA A 78 3.14 -7.70 3.30
N THR A 79 3.68 -6.60 2.75
CA THR A 79 3.01 -5.81 1.69
C THR A 79 2.72 -6.67 0.45
N VAL A 80 3.65 -7.50 0.00
CA VAL A 80 3.44 -8.41 -1.14
C VAL A 80 2.28 -9.37 -0.85
N LEU A 81 2.22 -9.97 0.34
CA LEU A 81 1.14 -10.89 0.73
C LEU A 81 -0.23 -10.19 0.73
N VAL A 82 -0.32 -8.97 1.26
CA VAL A 82 -1.54 -8.15 1.22
C VAL A 82 -1.97 -7.88 -0.23
N LEU A 83 -1.03 -7.48 -1.08
CA LEU A 83 -1.31 -7.19 -2.49
C LEU A 83 -1.72 -8.43 -3.28
N LEU A 84 -1.19 -9.61 -2.96
CA LEU A 84 -1.64 -10.87 -3.56
C LEU A 84 -3.13 -11.12 -3.27
N ILE A 85 -3.58 -10.90 -2.03
CA ILE A 85 -5.01 -10.99 -1.70
C ILE A 85 -5.82 -10.01 -2.54
N VAL A 86 -5.38 -8.74 -2.65
CA VAL A 86 -6.05 -7.73 -3.49
C VAL A 86 -6.15 -8.17 -4.94
N LEU A 87 -5.11 -8.79 -5.49
CA LEU A 87 -5.09 -9.23 -6.90
C LEU A 87 -6.01 -10.42 -7.15
N LEU A 88 -6.19 -11.30 -6.16
CA LEU A 88 -7.06 -12.48 -6.25
C LEU A 88 -8.55 -12.10 -6.20
N ILE A 89 -8.92 -11.03 -5.49
CA ILE A 89 -10.31 -10.57 -5.39
C ILE A 89 -10.67 -9.77 -6.65
N LYS A 90 -11.71 -10.20 -7.36
CA LYS A 90 -12.21 -9.51 -8.57
C LYS A 90 -13.21 -8.40 -8.24
N ASN A 91 -14.04 -8.60 -7.21
CA ASN A 91 -15.09 -7.66 -6.83
C ASN A 91 -14.53 -6.46 -6.06
N GLY A 92 -14.74 -5.25 -6.58
CA GLY A 92 -14.21 -4.00 -5.99
C GLY A 92 -14.76 -3.69 -4.60
N THR A 93 -16.03 -4.00 -4.34
CA THR A 93 -16.65 -3.82 -3.01
C THR A 93 -16.02 -4.77 -1.99
N VAL A 94 -15.84 -6.03 -2.37
CA VAL A 94 -15.19 -7.05 -1.52
C VAL A 94 -13.75 -6.65 -1.20
N LYS A 95 -13.01 -6.11 -2.17
CA LYS A 95 -11.65 -5.57 -1.92
C LYS A 95 -11.65 -4.51 -0.81
N LYS A 96 -12.56 -3.55 -0.88
CA LYS A 96 -12.67 -2.45 0.08
C LYS A 96 -12.97 -2.95 1.50
N ILE A 97 -13.72 -4.03 1.62
CA ILE A 97 -14.07 -4.62 2.93
C ILE A 97 -12.90 -5.44 3.49
N ILE A 98 -12.23 -6.22 2.64
CA ILE A 98 -11.24 -7.22 3.07
C ILE A 98 -9.85 -6.61 3.28
N ILE A 99 -9.48 -5.54 2.58
CA ILE A 99 -8.08 -5.06 2.57
C ILE A 99 -7.59 -4.65 3.96
N ALA A 100 -8.37 -3.91 4.74
CA ALA A 100 -7.95 -3.48 6.06
C ALA A 100 -7.80 -4.65 7.06
N PRO A 101 -8.75 -5.59 7.18
CA PRO A 101 -8.54 -6.80 7.96
C PRO A 101 -7.35 -7.66 7.47
N ALA A 102 -7.17 -7.79 6.16
CA ALA A 102 -6.07 -8.57 5.61
C ALA A 102 -4.70 -7.93 5.91
N ALA A 103 -4.58 -6.61 5.75
CA ALA A 103 -3.37 -5.87 6.10
C ALA A 103 -3.06 -6.01 7.60
N ALA A 104 -4.08 -5.83 8.46
CA ALA A 104 -3.94 -5.98 9.90
C ALA A 104 -3.42 -7.36 10.30
N VAL A 105 -4.03 -8.43 9.78
CA VAL A 105 -3.63 -9.79 10.13
C VAL A 105 -2.23 -10.11 9.61
N ILE A 106 -1.94 -9.81 8.35
CA ILE A 106 -0.65 -10.14 7.74
C ILE A 106 0.47 -9.35 8.39
N ASN A 107 0.35 -8.03 8.51
CA ASN A 107 1.38 -7.21 9.14
C ASN A 107 1.47 -7.52 10.64
N GLY A 108 0.35 -7.68 11.34
CA GLY A 108 0.33 -8.08 12.75
C GLY A 108 1.14 -9.35 12.98
N VAL A 109 0.95 -10.38 12.16
CA VAL A 109 1.70 -11.64 12.28
C VAL A 109 3.17 -11.46 11.86
N VAL A 110 3.44 -10.97 10.64
CA VAL A 110 4.81 -10.92 10.09
C VAL A 110 5.68 -9.95 10.88
N ILE A 111 5.18 -8.72 11.10
CA ILE A 111 5.95 -7.68 11.80
C ILE A 111 5.96 -7.94 13.31
N GLY A 112 4.85 -8.41 13.89
CA GLY A 112 4.80 -8.76 15.30
C GLY A 112 5.80 -9.86 15.67
N LEU A 113 5.94 -10.90 14.83
CA LEU A 113 6.98 -11.92 14.99
C LEU A 113 8.40 -11.33 14.86
N MET A 114 8.61 -10.43 13.90
CA MET A 114 9.88 -9.73 13.72
C MET A 114 10.25 -8.90 14.93
N LEU A 115 9.31 -8.11 15.47
CA LEU A 115 9.52 -7.28 16.65
C LEU A 115 9.90 -8.14 17.87
N TYR A 116 9.20 -9.24 18.08
CA TYR A 116 9.42 -10.10 19.22
C TYR A 116 10.72 -10.90 19.13
N TYR A 117 10.95 -11.62 18.00
CA TYR A 117 12.08 -12.55 17.88
C TYR A 117 13.38 -11.94 17.36
N ILE A 118 13.31 -10.86 16.59
CA ILE A 118 14.49 -10.27 15.95
C ILE A 118 14.91 -8.97 16.65
N PHE A 119 13.95 -8.11 16.99
CA PHE A 119 14.25 -6.88 17.72
C PHE A 119 14.15 -7.01 19.24
N GLU A 120 13.77 -8.21 19.73
CA GLU A 120 13.74 -8.55 21.15
C GLU A 120 12.98 -7.51 22.00
N ILE A 121 11.86 -6.99 21.45
CA ILE A 121 11.01 -6.04 22.15
C ILE A 121 10.47 -6.71 23.42
N PRO A 122 10.54 -6.04 24.60
CA PRO A 122 10.24 -6.66 25.90
C PRO A 122 8.76 -7.00 26.13
N GLU A 123 7.86 -6.60 25.24
CA GLU A 123 6.44 -6.91 25.29
C GLU A 123 6.16 -8.36 24.89
N ALA A 124 5.01 -8.90 25.36
CA ALA A 124 4.57 -10.24 24.96
C ALA A 124 4.29 -10.29 23.45
N LEU A 125 4.60 -11.43 22.81
CA LEU A 125 4.40 -11.63 21.38
C LEU A 125 3.01 -11.21 20.90
N LEU A 126 1.97 -11.56 21.63
CA LEU A 126 0.59 -11.23 21.27
C LEU A 126 0.35 -9.71 21.28
N VAL A 127 0.99 -8.98 22.19
CA VAL A 127 0.92 -7.51 22.27
C VAL A 127 1.57 -6.91 21.04
N CYS A 128 2.78 -7.32 20.67
CA CYS A 128 3.44 -6.88 19.43
C CYS A 128 2.57 -7.10 18.19
N MET A 129 1.92 -8.28 18.09
CA MET A 129 1.04 -8.61 16.96
C MET A 129 -0.21 -7.72 16.91
N ILE A 130 -0.85 -7.49 18.06
CA ILE A 130 -2.08 -6.69 18.15
C ILE A 130 -1.79 -5.22 17.88
N ASP A 131 -0.72 -4.68 18.41
CA ASP A 131 -0.34 -3.27 18.26
C ASP A 131 -0.09 -2.93 16.79
N VAL A 132 0.66 -3.77 16.08
CA VAL A 132 0.87 -3.62 14.63
C VAL A 132 -0.45 -3.77 13.88
N ALA A 133 -1.27 -4.77 14.22
CA ALA A 133 -2.54 -5.02 13.55
C ALA A 133 -3.52 -3.84 13.69
N ILE A 134 -3.59 -3.20 14.87
CA ILE A 134 -4.45 -2.03 15.11
C ILE A 134 -3.99 -0.86 14.25
N GLY A 135 -2.69 -0.57 14.21
CA GLY A 135 -2.12 0.52 13.42
C GLY A 135 -2.41 0.35 11.93
N GLU A 136 -2.11 -0.82 11.39
CA GLU A 136 -2.34 -1.16 9.99
C GLU A 136 -3.84 -1.12 9.62
N PHE A 137 -4.70 -1.71 10.46
CA PHE A 137 -6.14 -1.66 10.25
C PHE A 137 -6.65 -0.23 10.15
N ALA A 138 -6.26 0.63 11.09
CA ALA A 138 -6.72 2.02 11.15
C ALA A 138 -6.28 2.80 9.91
N VAL A 139 -5.02 2.69 9.51
CA VAL A 139 -4.47 3.43 8.37
C VAL A 139 -5.06 2.96 7.04
N VAL A 140 -5.15 1.65 6.82
CA VAL A 140 -5.71 1.11 5.57
C VAL A 140 -7.21 1.38 5.48
N LEU A 141 -7.96 1.28 6.60
CA LEU A 141 -9.36 1.67 6.64
C LEU A 141 -9.55 3.15 6.31
N LEU A 142 -8.73 4.02 6.88
CA LEU A 142 -8.73 5.45 6.54
C LEU A 142 -8.49 5.66 5.04
N GLY A 143 -7.54 4.93 4.45
CA GLY A 143 -7.32 4.93 3.01
C GLY A 143 -8.57 4.55 2.21
N VAL A 144 -9.25 3.47 2.60
CA VAL A 144 -10.51 3.05 1.95
C VAL A 144 -11.56 4.16 2.03
N LEU A 145 -11.72 4.80 3.18
CA LEU A 145 -12.72 5.87 3.38
C LEU A 145 -12.39 7.12 2.56
N ILE A 146 -11.11 7.54 2.52
CA ILE A 146 -10.65 8.68 1.72
C ILE A 146 -10.94 8.43 0.23
N PHE A 147 -10.53 7.28 -0.30
CA PHE A 147 -10.73 6.97 -1.72
C PHE A 147 -12.20 6.74 -2.08
N ALA A 148 -13.01 6.19 -1.17
CA ALA A 148 -14.47 6.09 -1.35
C ALA A 148 -15.11 7.49 -1.38
N GLY A 149 -14.63 8.41 -0.55
CA GLY A 149 -15.03 9.82 -0.59
C GLY A 149 -14.67 10.48 -1.92
N ILE A 150 -13.45 10.28 -2.43
CA ILE A 150 -13.01 10.82 -3.73
C ILE A 150 -13.84 10.22 -4.87
N GLU A 151 -14.13 8.92 -4.84
CA GLU A 151 -15.02 8.30 -5.85
C GLU A 151 -16.39 8.98 -5.94
N LYS A 152 -16.94 9.35 -4.78
CA LYS A 152 -18.26 9.97 -4.70
C LYS A 152 -18.24 11.45 -5.09
N THR A 153 -17.23 12.21 -4.66
CA THR A 153 -17.16 13.66 -4.83
C THR A 153 -16.49 14.08 -6.13
N ASN A 154 -15.48 13.36 -6.57
CA ASN A 154 -14.71 13.68 -7.77
C ASN A 154 -14.31 12.43 -8.59
N PRO A 155 -15.27 11.78 -9.27
CA PRO A 155 -15.00 10.55 -10.03
C PRO A 155 -13.97 10.76 -11.15
N LYS A 156 -13.79 11.98 -11.66
CA LYS A 156 -12.78 12.30 -12.70
C LYS A 156 -11.35 11.98 -12.23
N VAL A 157 -11.05 12.21 -10.95
CA VAL A 157 -9.72 11.86 -10.38
C VAL A 157 -9.49 10.37 -10.46
N ILE A 158 -10.50 9.58 -10.11
CA ILE A 158 -10.42 8.11 -10.18
C ILE A 158 -10.25 7.63 -11.63
N ASP A 159 -10.94 8.27 -12.58
CA ASP A 159 -10.80 7.92 -14.00
C ASP A 159 -9.38 8.23 -14.51
N ILE A 160 -8.78 9.32 -14.05
CA ILE A 160 -7.38 9.63 -14.35
C ILE A 160 -6.46 8.54 -13.79
N ILE A 161 -6.63 8.14 -12.54
CA ILE A 161 -5.85 7.08 -11.88
C ILE A 161 -5.97 5.76 -12.67
N LYS A 162 -7.18 5.37 -13.08
CA LYS A 162 -7.43 4.17 -13.89
C LYS A 162 -6.81 4.25 -15.29
N SER A 163 -6.83 5.43 -15.90
CA SER A 163 -6.40 5.63 -17.29
C SER A 163 -4.87 5.62 -17.47
N ILE A 164 -4.12 5.79 -16.38
CA ILE A 164 -2.67 5.76 -16.44
C ILE A 164 -2.24 4.32 -16.72
N GLY A 165 -1.75 4.08 -17.95
CA GLY A 165 -1.38 2.74 -18.41
C GLY A 165 -2.47 1.95 -19.11
N ALA A 166 -3.70 2.45 -19.19
CA ALA A 166 -4.67 1.92 -20.11
C ALA A 166 -4.34 2.41 -21.53
N ASN A 167 -4.37 1.48 -22.51
CA ASN A 167 -4.33 1.87 -23.92
C ASN A 167 -5.60 2.72 -24.18
N ILE A 168 -5.46 4.03 -24.18
CA ILE A 168 -6.50 4.90 -24.69
C ILE A 168 -6.51 4.63 -26.21
N ARG A 169 -7.35 3.66 -26.65
CA ARG A 169 -7.75 3.60 -28.05
C ARG A 169 -8.44 4.95 -28.31
N ARG A 170 -7.71 5.86 -28.97
CA ARG A 170 -8.38 7.04 -29.53
C ARG A 170 -9.55 6.52 -30.35
N PRO A 171 -10.78 7.04 -30.17
CA PRO A 171 -11.83 6.74 -31.10
C PRO A 171 -11.27 7.11 -32.48
N GLN A 172 -11.17 6.11 -33.38
CA GLN A 172 -10.86 6.39 -34.76
C GLN A 172 -12.08 7.18 -35.25
N ASN A 173 -11.91 8.48 -35.41
CA ASN A 173 -12.85 9.28 -36.20
C ASN A 173 -12.96 8.59 -37.54
N LYS A 174 -14.05 7.86 -37.75
CA LYS A 174 -14.49 7.45 -39.08
C LYS A 174 -14.85 8.75 -39.80
N ILE A 175 -13.98 9.20 -40.72
CA ILE A 175 -14.29 10.13 -41.78
C ILE A 175 -15.16 9.41 -42.80
#